data_b749262a332d656b853032de999978cc
#
_entry.id   b749262a332d656b853032de999978cc
#
_cell.length_a   1.000
_cell.length_b   1.000
_cell.length_c   1.000
_cell.angle_alpha   90.00
_cell.angle_beta   90.00
_cell.angle_gamma   90.00
#
_symmetry.space_group_name_H-M   'P 1'
#
loop_
_entity.id
_entity.type
_entity.pdbx_description
1 polymer ?
#
loop_
_entity_poly.entity_id
_entity_poly.type
_entity_poly.pdbx_seq_one_letter_code
_entity_poly.pdbx_strand_id
1 'polypeptide(L)'
;MAPRLSVIITAFREPRTVGPAIESFLAQVPEDAEILVVSPDPATISVVDEYAARDPTVRHVADPQRGKPTAVNAGLAAAEGEIVVLSDGDVLVAEDALAPLLEPFEEPEVGAVSGHPISVNRRDNVLGYWSHVLTDGIHRMRLARDRKVRGGKPQFLVCSGYLFAFRAELIEKVPADALAEDAVISHRIAQQGARIRYAPDARVYVRYPTTYSDWLNQKVRSAGGYAQRYVRGSPYRMRSAWLEARSAWRALVYAETFQELGWSVLLLLARVHLWLLVLIKVRLLRRPLEKLWTRVESTK
;
A
#
# COMPACT_ATOMS: atom_id res chain seq x y z
N MET A 1 26.42 11.27 -5.81
CA MET A 1 25.64 11.69 -4.65
C MET A 1 24.44 10.76 -4.56
N ALA A 2 23.98 10.37 -3.34
CA ALA A 2 22.71 9.67 -3.18
C ALA A 2 21.57 10.59 -3.67
N PRO A 3 20.49 10.04 -4.28
CA PRO A 3 19.36 10.86 -4.71
C PRO A 3 18.66 11.47 -3.50
N ARG A 4 18.25 12.75 -3.60
CA ARG A 4 17.45 13.41 -2.56
C ARG A 4 16.14 12.68 -2.34
N LEU A 5 15.72 12.54 -1.08
CA LEU A 5 14.57 11.74 -0.67
C LEU A 5 13.42 12.62 -0.20
N SER A 6 12.20 12.37 -0.71
CA SER A 6 10.95 12.89 -0.14
C SER A 6 10.09 11.75 0.39
N VAL A 7 9.75 11.79 1.67
CA VAL A 7 8.77 10.88 2.27
C VAL A 7 7.43 11.58 2.32
N ILE A 8 6.40 11.01 1.69
CA ILE A 8 5.02 11.51 1.72
C ILE A 8 4.19 10.57 2.60
N ILE A 9 3.66 11.11 3.70
CA ILE A 9 2.75 10.41 4.61
C ILE A 9 1.36 10.98 4.40
N THR A 10 0.39 10.16 3.93
CA THR A 10 -1.00 10.59 3.83
C THR A 10 -1.75 10.21 5.11
N ALA A 11 -2.35 11.19 5.79
CA ALA A 11 -3.06 10.99 7.05
C ALA A 11 -4.45 11.66 7.03
N PHE A 12 -5.50 10.91 7.40
CA PHE A 12 -6.87 11.41 7.46
C PHE A 12 -7.55 11.02 8.76
N ARG A 13 -7.71 12.00 9.68
CA ARG A 13 -8.23 11.81 11.05
C ARG A 13 -7.43 10.77 11.82
N GLU A 14 -6.13 10.98 11.89
CA GLU A 14 -5.13 10.05 12.47
C GLU A 14 -4.24 10.70 13.54
N PRO A 15 -4.78 11.51 14.47
CA PRO A 15 -3.95 12.21 15.46
C PRO A 15 -3.22 11.27 16.42
N ARG A 16 -3.68 10.00 16.54
CA ARG A 16 -3.03 9.02 17.44
C ARG A 16 -1.91 8.24 16.79
N THR A 17 -1.90 8.12 15.46
CA THR A 17 -0.97 7.25 14.74
C THR A 17 0.04 8.01 13.91
N VAL A 18 -0.27 9.26 13.49
CA VAL A 18 0.60 10.06 12.62
C VAL A 18 1.94 10.40 13.29
N GLY A 19 1.96 10.70 14.60
CA GLY A 19 3.18 10.96 15.35
C GLY A 19 4.15 9.77 15.30
N PRO A 20 3.76 8.57 15.78
CA PRO A 20 4.58 7.37 15.63
C PRO A 20 4.99 7.05 14.18
N ALA A 21 4.13 7.32 13.19
CA ALA A 21 4.48 7.16 11.78
C ALA A 21 5.62 8.10 11.36
N ILE A 22 5.56 9.38 11.76
CA ILE A 22 6.63 10.37 11.52
C ILE A 22 7.93 9.91 12.18
N GLU A 23 7.90 9.54 13.47
CA GLU A 23 9.07 9.08 14.21
C GLU A 23 9.76 7.89 13.55
N SER A 24 8.97 6.94 13.02
CA SER A 24 9.52 5.76 12.34
C SER A 24 10.32 6.10 11.08
N PHE A 25 10.08 7.24 10.45
CA PHE A 25 10.86 7.75 9.33
C PHE A 25 12.02 8.65 9.79
N LEU A 26 11.78 9.56 10.73
CA LEU A 26 12.82 10.47 11.25
C LEU A 26 14.06 9.72 11.74
N ALA A 27 13.88 8.54 12.33
CA ALA A 27 14.97 7.72 12.83
C ALA A 27 15.93 7.18 11.74
N GLN A 28 15.55 7.27 10.44
CA GLN A 28 16.31 6.60 9.38
C GLN A 28 16.44 7.40 8.07
N VAL A 29 15.80 8.57 7.94
CA VAL A 29 15.97 9.42 6.76
C VAL A 29 17.34 10.14 6.80
N PRO A 30 17.99 10.37 5.63
CA PRO A 30 19.20 11.20 5.55
C PRO A 30 18.90 12.66 5.91
N GLU A 31 19.95 13.41 6.28
CA GLU A 31 19.85 14.83 6.71
C GLU A 31 19.24 15.77 5.66
N ASP A 32 19.40 15.45 4.37
CA ASP A 32 18.87 16.24 3.25
C ASP A 32 17.48 15.79 2.79
N ALA A 33 16.86 14.84 3.49
CA ALA A 33 15.52 14.38 3.18
C ALA A 33 14.44 15.34 3.70
N GLU A 34 13.21 15.16 3.20
CA GLU A 34 12.02 15.82 3.72
C GLU A 34 10.90 14.81 4.01
N ILE A 35 10.10 15.09 5.02
CA ILE A 35 8.92 14.33 5.40
C ILE A 35 7.70 15.21 5.25
N LEU A 36 6.91 14.98 4.22
CA LEU A 36 5.71 15.71 3.86
C LEU A 36 4.48 14.99 4.39
N VAL A 37 3.86 15.52 5.42
CA VAL A 37 2.63 14.94 5.98
C VAL A 37 1.42 15.65 5.41
N VAL A 38 0.65 14.93 4.60
CA VAL A 38 -0.52 15.46 3.91
C VAL A 38 -1.78 15.13 4.71
N SER A 39 -2.39 16.14 5.31
CA SER A 39 -3.59 15.96 6.15
C SER A 39 -4.55 17.14 6.04
N PRO A 40 -5.90 16.89 6.10
CA PRO A 40 -6.89 17.95 6.05
C PRO A 40 -7.48 18.32 7.40
N ASP A 41 -7.30 17.51 8.44
CA ASP A 41 -8.05 17.68 9.69
C ASP A 41 -7.20 18.31 10.80
N PRO A 42 -7.80 19.28 11.56
CA PRO A 42 -7.05 20.06 12.55
C PRO A 42 -6.37 19.24 13.64
N ALA A 43 -6.98 18.14 14.07
CA ALA A 43 -6.40 17.31 15.14
C ALA A 43 -5.14 16.58 14.68
N THR A 44 -5.10 16.07 13.46
CA THR A 44 -3.91 15.46 12.87
C THR A 44 -2.86 16.53 12.56
N ILE A 45 -3.27 17.69 12.01
CA ILE A 45 -2.37 18.82 11.71
C ILE A 45 -1.66 19.30 12.98
N SER A 46 -2.38 19.43 14.10
CA SER A 46 -1.78 19.86 15.37
C SER A 46 -0.60 18.96 15.79
N VAL A 47 -0.73 17.64 15.60
CA VAL A 47 0.36 16.71 15.89
C VAL A 47 1.53 16.92 14.91
N VAL A 48 1.25 17.09 13.62
CA VAL A 48 2.29 17.32 12.61
C VAL A 48 3.06 18.62 12.91
N ASP A 49 2.35 19.69 13.30
CA ASP A 49 2.96 20.99 13.61
C ASP A 49 3.89 20.90 14.84
N GLU A 50 3.57 20.03 15.82
CA GLU A 50 4.46 19.77 16.97
C GLU A 50 5.78 19.11 16.52
N TYR A 51 5.75 18.22 15.53
CA TYR A 51 6.96 17.62 14.95
C TYR A 51 7.71 18.64 14.09
N ALA A 52 7.03 19.40 13.24
CA ALA A 52 7.64 20.42 12.40
C ALA A 52 8.32 21.53 13.20
N ALA A 53 7.80 21.85 14.40
CA ALA A 53 8.44 22.81 15.30
C ALA A 53 9.74 22.30 15.93
N ARG A 54 9.96 20.98 16.00
CA ARG A 54 11.14 20.33 16.58
C ARG A 54 12.17 19.93 15.53
N ASP A 55 11.70 19.58 14.33
CA ASP A 55 12.54 19.07 13.25
C ASP A 55 12.12 19.66 11.91
N PRO A 56 12.98 20.47 11.26
CA PRO A 56 12.67 21.12 9.99
C PRO A 56 12.51 20.14 8.81
N THR A 57 12.91 18.88 8.98
CA THR A 57 12.68 17.81 8.00
C THR A 57 11.19 17.54 7.82
N VAL A 58 10.38 17.75 8.86
CA VAL A 58 8.93 17.51 8.84
C VAL A 58 8.18 18.76 8.39
N ARG A 59 7.28 18.59 7.45
CA ARG A 59 6.45 19.69 6.92
C ARG A 59 5.01 19.23 6.68
N HIS A 60 4.05 20.04 7.14
CA HIS A 60 2.63 19.83 6.80
C HIS A 60 2.35 20.29 5.36
N VAL A 61 1.57 19.51 4.63
CA VAL A 61 1.03 19.83 3.30
C VAL A 61 -0.50 19.75 3.35
N ALA A 62 -1.17 20.80 2.87
CA ALA A 62 -2.63 20.86 2.89
C ALA A 62 -3.26 19.83 1.94
N ASP A 63 -4.17 19.00 2.45
CA ASP A 63 -4.95 18.04 1.66
C ASP A 63 -6.20 18.75 1.09
N PRO A 64 -6.46 18.65 -0.23
CA PRO A 64 -7.67 19.19 -0.87
C PRO A 64 -9.00 18.53 -0.44
N GLN A 65 -8.99 17.51 0.40
CA GLN A 65 -10.17 16.76 0.89
C GLN A 65 -11.02 16.09 -0.21
N ARG A 66 -10.38 15.67 -1.30
CA ARG A 66 -11.05 15.02 -2.44
C ARG A 66 -10.66 13.54 -2.57
N GLY A 67 -10.21 12.93 -1.45
CA GLY A 67 -9.78 11.54 -1.38
C GLY A 67 -8.26 11.34 -1.49
N LYS A 68 -7.80 10.14 -1.13
CA LYS A 68 -6.36 9.81 -1.04
C LYS A 68 -5.55 10.15 -2.29
N PRO A 69 -6.03 9.93 -3.54
CA PRO A 69 -5.25 10.31 -4.73
C PRO A 69 -4.93 11.80 -4.82
N THR A 70 -5.84 12.67 -4.35
CA THR A 70 -5.59 14.11 -4.35
C THR A 70 -4.64 14.54 -3.23
N ALA A 71 -4.68 13.86 -2.08
CA ALA A 71 -3.67 14.01 -1.03
C ALA A 71 -2.27 13.59 -1.53
N VAL A 72 -2.17 12.43 -2.19
CA VAL A 72 -0.91 12.00 -2.83
C VAL A 72 -0.42 13.04 -3.83
N ASN A 73 -1.30 13.59 -4.68
CA ASN A 73 -0.92 14.64 -5.64
C ASN A 73 -0.44 15.93 -4.96
N ALA A 74 -1.03 16.31 -3.82
CA ALA A 74 -0.57 17.47 -3.07
C ALA A 74 0.84 17.24 -2.51
N GLY A 75 1.10 16.04 -1.98
CA GLY A 75 2.43 15.63 -1.55
C GLY A 75 3.44 15.62 -2.71
N LEU A 76 3.08 15.04 -3.87
CA LEU A 76 3.94 15.01 -5.06
C LEU A 76 4.28 16.41 -5.57
N ALA A 77 3.33 17.34 -5.55
CA ALA A 77 3.55 18.72 -5.96
C ALA A 77 4.46 19.51 -5.01
N ALA A 78 4.57 19.08 -3.76
CA ALA A 78 5.43 19.68 -2.73
C ALA A 78 6.79 18.99 -2.59
N ALA A 79 6.92 17.76 -3.14
CA ALA A 79 8.13 16.96 -3.05
C ALA A 79 9.26 17.51 -3.94
N GLU A 80 10.48 17.57 -3.38
CA GLU A 80 11.69 18.04 -4.08
C GLU A 80 12.70 16.90 -4.31
N GLY A 81 12.42 15.71 -3.75
CA GLY A 81 13.30 14.55 -3.85
C GLY A 81 13.22 13.84 -5.21
N GLU A 82 14.34 13.28 -5.65
CA GLU A 82 14.42 12.44 -6.84
C GLU A 82 13.74 11.08 -6.63
N ILE A 83 13.75 10.59 -5.39
CA ILE A 83 13.02 9.40 -4.95
C ILE A 83 11.91 9.83 -3.99
N VAL A 84 10.71 9.35 -4.26
CA VAL A 84 9.53 9.56 -3.40
C VAL A 84 9.19 8.25 -2.70
N VAL A 85 9.10 8.29 -1.37
CA VAL A 85 8.53 7.21 -0.55
C VAL A 85 7.10 7.59 -0.20
N LEU A 86 6.14 6.70 -0.47
CA LEU A 86 4.75 6.84 -0.05
C LEU A 86 4.43 5.89 1.10
N SER A 87 3.77 6.44 2.12
CA SER A 87 3.26 5.68 3.27
C SER A 87 1.95 6.28 3.80
N ASP A 88 1.30 5.54 4.69
CA ASP A 88 0.06 5.95 5.38
C ASP A 88 0.37 6.41 6.82
N GLY A 89 -0.44 7.32 7.36
CA GLY A 89 -0.28 7.85 8.72
C GLY A 89 -0.72 6.89 9.84
N ASP A 90 -1.17 5.67 9.49
CA ASP A 90 -1.60 4.63 10.44
C ASP A 90 -0.74 3.35 10.39
N VAL A 91 0.46 3.43 9.83
CA VAL A 91 1.41 2.33 9.78
C VAL A 91 2.74 2.71 10.45
N LEU A 92 3.50 1.72 10.89
CA LEU A 92 4.84 1.90 11.45
C LEU A 92 5.86 1.22 10.57
N VAL A 93 6.85 1.97 10.13
CA VAL A 93 7.97 1.44 9.34
C VAL A 93 9.03 0.89 10.29
N ALA A 94 9.59 -0.28 9.99
CA ALA A 94 10.66 -0.86 10.81
C ALA A 94 11.92 0.03 10.78
N GLU A 95 12.70 0.04 11.85
CA GLU A 95 13.88 0.91 12.03
C GLU A 95 14.95 0.73 10.93
N ASP A 96 14.96 -0.41 10.27
CA ASP A 96 15.93 -0.77 9.23
C ASP A 96 15.29 -0.86 7.82
N ALA A 97 14.10 -0.27 7.61
CA ALA A 97 13.32 -0.50 6.39
C ALA A 97 13.72 0.39 5.21
N LEU A 98 14.20 1.62 5.44
CA LEU A 98 14.50 2.54 4.35
C LEU A 98 15.72 2.11 3.51
N ALA A 99 16.78 1.64 4.12
CA ALA A 99 17.97 1.21 3.39
C ALA A 99 17.65 0.11 2.36
N PRO A 100 17.01 -1.03 2.71
CA PRO A 100 16.64 -2.05 1.72
C PRO A 100 15.55 -1.59 0.74
N LEU A 101 14.74 -0.57 1.08
CA LEU A 101 13.77 0.02 0.16
C LEU A 101 14.46 0.86 -0.93
N LEU A 102 15.56 1.53 -0.60
CA LEU A 102 16.27 2.46 -1.47
C LEU A 102 17.40 1.78 -2.27
N GLU A 103 18.05 0.76 -1.72
CA GLU A 103 19.15 0.03 -2.37
C GLU A 103 18.88 -0.35 -3.83
N PRO A 104 17.69 -0.89 -4.23
CA PRO A 104 17.47 -1.28 -5.61
C PRO A 104 17.48 -0.12 -6.63
N PHE A 105 17.41 1.14 -6.20
CA PHE A 105 17.50 2.30 -7.11
C PHE A 105 18.92 2.58 -7.60
N GLU A 106 19.93 1.89 -7.10
CA GLU A 106 21.26 1.84 -7.69
C GLU A 106 21.22 1.27 -9.11
N GLU A 107 20.22 0.41 -9.43
CA GLU A 107 19.94 -0.06 -10.79
C GLU A 107 19.11 1.03 -11.53
N PRO A 108 19.64 1.69 -12.61
CA PRO A 108 18.93 2.78 -13.29
C PRO A 108 17.56 2.40 -13.87
N GLU A 109 17.37 1.14 -14.24
CA GLU A 109 16.12 0.62 -14.77
C GLU A 109 15.05 0.35 -13.71
N VAL A 110 15.37 0.46 -12.41
CA VAL A 110 14.39 0.33 -11.33
C VAL A 110 13.66 1.65 -11.16
N GLY A 111 12.37 1.62 -11.44
CA GLY A 111 11.47 2.77 -11.32
C GLY A 111 10.67 2.78 -10.02
N ALA A 112 10.45 1.62 -9.38
CA ALA A 112 9.78 1.54 -8.09
C ALA A 112 10.23 0.32 -7.28
N VAL A 113 10.07 0.43 -5.96
CA VAL A 113 10.37 -0.66 -5.00
C VAL A 113 9.23 -0.75 -3.99
N SER A 114 8.64 -1.94 -3.85
CA SER A 114 7.59 -2.22 -2.88
C SER A 114 8.18 -2.73 -1.58
N GLY A 115 7.77 -2.17 -0.46
CA GLY A 115 8.03 -2.70 0.87
C GLY A 115 7.17 -3.92 1.22
N HIS A 116 7.40 -4.47 2.39
CA HIS A 116 6.81 -5.69 2.93
C HIS A 116 5.84 -5.40 4.09
N PRO A 117 4.53 -5.37 3.86
CA PRO A 117 3.55 -5.26 4.92
C PRO A 117 3.52 -6.51 5.80
N ILE A 118 3.57 -6.29 7.10
CA ILE A 118 3.45 -7.32 8.15
C ILE A 118 2.23 -7.00 8.99
N SER A 119 1.37 -8.00 9.21
CA SER A 119 0.23 -7.83 10.11
C SER A 119 0.67 -7.79 11.57
N VAL A 120 0.16 -6.79 12.32
CA VAL A 120 0.30 -6.73 13.78
C VAL A 120 -0.95 -7.22 14.53
N ASN A 121 -1.95 -7.71 13.82
CA ASN A 121 -3.15 -8.25 14.45
C ASN A 121 -2.81 -9.53 15.25
N ARG A 122 -3.51 -9.74 16.35
CA ARG A 122 -3.40 -10.99 17.12
C ARG A 122 -3.91 -12.16 16.26
N ARG A 123 -3.18 -13.28 16.29
CA ARG A 123 -3.52 -14.49 15.50
C ARG A 123 -4.57 -15.38 16.19
N ASP A 124 -5.07 -14.98 17.33
CA ASP A 124 -5.99 -15.72 18.20
C ASP A 124 -7.48 -15.60 17.82
N ASN A 125 -7.77 -14.93 16.70
CA ASN A 125 -9.13 -14.77 16.17
C ASN A 125 -9.16 -14.87 14.65
N VAL A 126 -10.35 -15.05 14.09
CA VAL A 126 -10.56 -15.31 12.65
C VAL A 126 -9.95 -14.24 11.75
N LEU A 127 -10.25 -12.96 12.01
CA LEU A 127 -9.81 -11.87 11.15
C LEU A 127 -8.33 -11.55 11.32
N GLY A 128 -7.82 -11.66 12.53
CA GLY A 128 -6.40 -11.58 12.81
C GLY A 128 -5.64 -12.67 12.07
N TYR A 129 -6.04 -13.92 12.19
CA TYR A 129 -5.46 -15.04 11.44
C TYR A 129 -5.51 -14.79 9.92
N TRP A 130 -6.67 -14.34 9.37
CA TRP A 130 -6.80 -14.05 7.95
C TRP A 130 -5.81 -12.97 7.47
N SER A 131 -5.54 -11.96 8.31
CA SER A 131 -4.58 -10.91 7.96
C SER A 131 -3.17 -11.49 7.75
N HIS A 132 -2.74 -12.43 8.61
CA HIS A 132 -1.45 -13.13 8.47
C HIS A 132 -1.41 -14.02 7.22
N VAL A 133 -2.45 -14.84 6.99
CA VAL A 133 -2.54 -15.69 5.78
C VAL A 133 -2.42 -14.87 4.51
N LEU A 134 -3.13 -13.73 4.45
CA LEU A 134 -3.18 -12.90 3.25
C LEU A 134 -1.87 -12.12 3.03
N THR A 135 -1.25 -11.63 4.10
CA THR A 135 0.06 -10.94 3.99
C THR A 135 1.18 -11.89 3.62
N ASP A 136 1.24 -13.09 4.23
CA ASP A 136 2.20 -14.13 3.85
C ASP A 136 2.03 -14.55 2.37
N GLY A 137 0.79 -14.76 1.94
CA GLY A 137 0.50 -15.12 0.54
C GLY A 137 0.97 -14.06 -0.46
N ILE A 138 0.78 -12.76 -0.14
CA ILE A 138 1.27 -11.65 -0.97
C ILE A 138 2.80 -11.57 -0.93
N HIS A 139 3.40 -11.72 0.25
CA HIS A 139 4.85 -11.74 0.43
C HIS A 139 5.51 -12.80 -0.45
N ARG A 140 5.08 -14.06 -0.34
CA ARG A 140 5.61 -15.17 -1.16
C ARG A 140 5.45 -14.93 -2.66
N MET A 141 4.31 -14.38 -3.06
CA MET A 141 4.07 -14.04 -4.47
C MET A 141 5.02 -12.97 -4.98
N ARG A 142 5.20 -11.88 -4.21
CA ARG A 142 6.12 -10.78 -4.57
C ARG A 142 7.55 -11.25 -4.62
N LEU A 143 7.98 -12.01 -3.62
CA LEU A 143 9.32 -12.59 -3.56
C LEU A 143 9.62 -13.51 -4.78
N ALA A 144 8.66 -14.35 -5.14
CA ALA A 144 8.82 -15.23 -6.31
C ALA A 144 8.89 -14.46 -7.64
N ARG A 145 8.18 -13.33 -7.75
CA ARG A 145 8.23 -12.44 -8.94
C ARG A 145 9.52 -11.64 -8.99
N ASP A 146 9.94 -11.05 -7.86
CA ASP A 146 11.19 -10.29 -7.78
C ASP A 146 12.41 -11.15 -8.14
N ARG A 147 12.45 -12.41 -7.68
CA ARG A 147 13.50 -13.36 -8.11
C ARG A 147 13.55 -13.55 -9.62
N LYS A 148 12.40 -13.53 -10.30
CA LYS A 148 12.35 -13.62 -11.77
C LYS A 148 12.82 -12.32 -12.42
N VAL A 149 12.48 -11.16 -11.86
CA VAL A 149 12.96 -9.84 -12.32
C VAL A 149 14.49 -9.79 -12.23
N ARG A 150 15.06 -10.17 -11.08
CA ARG A 150 16.52 -10.27 -10.88
C ARG A 150 17.18 -11.24 -11.86
N GLY A 151 16.51 -12.32 -12.22
CA GLY A 151 16.95 -13.28 -13.23
C GLY A 151 16.71 -12.84 -14.68
N GLY A 152 16.43 -11.56 -14.94
CA GLY A 152 16.24 -11.00 -16.28
C GLY A 152 14.90 -11.37 -16.94
N LYS A 153 13.95 -12.00 -16.23
CA LYS A 153 12.65 -12.36 -16.77
C LYS A 153 11.64 -11.24 -16.50
N PRO A 154 10.95 -10.72 -17.52
CA PRO A 154 9.97 -9.66 -17.33
C PRO A 154 8.83 -10.17 -16.43
N GLN A 155 8.63 -9.51 -15.30
CA GLN A 155 7.52 -9.75 -14.38
C GLN A 155 6.98 -8.42 -13.90
N PHE A 156 5.67 -8.34 -13.75
CA PHE A 156 5.02 -7.18 -13.19
C PHE A 156 4.71 -7.38 -11.71
N LEU A 157 5.04 -6.36 -10.92
CA LEU A 157 4.72 -6.26 -9.50
C LEU A 157 3.84 -5.02 -9.28
N VAL A 158 2.85 -5.12 -8.40
CA VAL A 158 2.15 -3.95 -7.85
C VAL A 158 2.75 -3.64 -6.49
N CYS A 159 3.12 -2.38 -6.29
CA CYS A 159 3.61 -1.88 -5.02
C CYS A 159 2.55 -1.97 -3.93
N SER A 160 2.97 -1.99 -2.69
CA SER A 160 2.08 -1.94 -1.54
C SER A 160 1.77 -0.50 -1.18
N GLY A 161 0.50 -0.11 -1.12
CA GLY A 161 0.11 1.24 -0.70
C GLY A 161 0.51 1.61 0.73
N TYR A 162 0.97 0.64 1.54
CA TYR A 162 1.43 0.90 2.91
C TYR A 162 2.88 1.41 2.99
N LEU A 163 3.74 0.96 2.07
CA LEU A 163 5.13 1.42 1.95
C LEU A 163 5.66 1.06 0.57
N PHE A 164 6.04 2.04 -0.22
CA PHE A 164 6.78 1.85 -1.46
C PHE A 164 7.51 3.13 -1.87
N ALA A 165 8.55 2.98 -2.66
CA ALA A 165 9.31 4.09 -3.21
C ALA A 165 9.27 4.06 -4.74
N PHE A 166 9.46 5.23 -5.39
CA PHE A 166 9.55 5.34 -6.84
C PHE A 166 10.33 6.60 -7.26
N ARG A 167 10.85 6.60 -8.50
CA ARG A 167 11.47 7.78 -9.10
C ARG A 167 10.41 8.84 -9.37
N ALA A 168 10.61 10.05 -8.84
CA ALA A 168 9.66 11.15 -8.93
C ALA A 168 9.31 11.49 -10.39
N GLU A 169 10.31 11.49 -11.28
CA GLU A 169 10.18 11.80 -12.70
C GLU A 169 9.18 10.91 -13.47
N LEU A 170 8.93 9.68 -12.97
CA LEU A 170 8.03 8.73 -13.63
C LEU A 170 6.55 9.01 -13.34
N ILE A 171 6.25 9.83 -12.32
CA ILE A 171 4.86 10.06 -11.85
C ILE A 171 4.63 11.55 -11.60
N GLU A 172 4.10 12.24 -12.59
CA GLU A 172 3.70 13.65 -12.44
C GLU A 172 2.43 13.79 -11.58
N LYS A 173 1.44 12.94 -11.83
CA LYS A 173 0.12 13.06 -11.17
C LYS A 173 -0.64 11.74 -11.18
N VAL A 174 -1.38 11.44 -10.11
CA VAL A 174 -2.33 10.32 -10.03
C VAL A 174 -3.75 10.81 -10.39
N PRO A 175 -4.56 10.05 -11.17
CA PRO A 175 -5.96 10.42 -11.41
C PRO A 175 -6.73 10.60 -10.11
N ALA A 176 -7.49 11.68 -9.99
CA ALA A 176 -8.22 12.02 -8.76
C ALA A 176 -9.30 11.00 -8.36
N ASP A 177 -9.81 10.24 -9.35
CA ASP A 177 -10.80 9.17 -9.20
C ASP A 177 -10.17 7.77 -9.01
N ALA A 178 -8.85 7.67 -8.82
CA ALA A 178 -8.18 6.39 -8.58
C ALA A 178 -8.63 5.77 -7.25
N LEU A 179 -9.06 4.51 -7.27
CA LEU A 179 -9.42 3.75 -6.05
C LEU A 179 -8.22 3.03 -5.41
N ALA A 180 -7.19 2.79 -6.19
CA ALA A 180 -5.96 2.11 -5.79
C ALA A 180 -4.80 2.87 -6.47
N GLU A 181 -4.35 3.95 -5.83
CA GLU A 181 -3.28 4.82 -6.30
C GLU A 181 -1.96 4.07 -6.48
N ASP A 182 -1.67 3.14 -5.59
CA ASP A 182 -0.52 2.24 -5.64
C ASP A 182 -0.49 1.39 -6.92
N ALA A 183 -1.65 0.85 -7.30
CA ALA A 183 -1.79 0.08 -8.53
C ALA A 183 -1.62 0.99 -9.77
N VAL A 184 -2.22 2.18 -9.77
CA VAL A 184 -2.11 3.14 -10.89
C VAL A 184 -0.66 3.57 -11.08
N ILE A 185 0.05 3.94 -10.00
CA ILE A 185 1.47 4.31 -10.01
C ILE A 185 2.30 3.15 -10.57
N SER A 186 2.10 1.93 -10.03
CA SER A 186 2.83 0.74 -10.48
C SER A 186 2.62 0.45 -11.97
N HIS A 187 1.39 0.56 -12.46
CA HIS A 187 1.09 0.34 -13.89
C HIS A 187 1.73 1.41 -14.78
N ARG A 188 1.72 2.69 -14.38
CA ARG A 188 2.34 3.77 -15.15
C ARG A 188 3.85 3.61 -15.24
N ILE A 189 4.51 3.26 -14.14
CA ILE A 189 5.95 3.00 -14.11
C ILE A 189 6.32 1.85 -15.05
N ALA A 190 5.58 0.73 -14.96
CA ALA A 190 5.82 -0.41 -15.84
C ALA A 190 5.53 -0.11 -17.33
N GLN A 191 4.54 0.73 -17.64
CA GLN A 191 4.23 1.16 -19.01
C GLN A 191 5.34 2.02 -19.63
N GLN A 192 6.13 2.71 -18.81
CA GLN A 192 7.33 3.44 -19.23
C GLN A 192 8.57 2.55 -19.39
N GLY A 193 8.42 1.23 -19.19
CA GLY A 193 9.50 0.25 -19.32
C GLY A 193 10.36 0.08 -18.08
N ALA A 194 10.11 0.84 -17.01
CA ALA A 194 10.87 0.73 -15.78
C ALA A 194 10.47 -0.52 -14.97
N ARG A 195 11.44 -1.09 -14.25
CA ARG A 195 11.25 -2.29 -13.43
C ARG A 195 10.69 -1.94 -12.06
N ILE A 196 9.85 -2.83 -11.53
CA ILE A 196 9.38 -2.77 -10.14
C ILE A 196 10.01 -3.90 -9.36
N ARG A 197 10.67 -3.56 -8.26
CA ARG A 197 11.34 -4.49 -7.37
C ARG A 197 10.54 -4.71 -6.09
N TYR A 198 10.91 -5.72 -5.32
CA TYR A 198 10.36 -6.00 -4.00
C TYR A 198 11.47 -6.12 -2.98
N ALA A 199 11.41 -5.30 -1.93
CA ALA A 199 12.32 -5.32 -0.79
C ALA A 199 11.68 -6.07 0.39
N PRO A 200 11.98 -7.36 0.63
CA PRO A 200 11.37 -8.15 1.70
C PRO A 200 11.76 -7.64 3.09
N ASP A 201 12.92 -7.00 3.22
CA ASP A 201 13.45 -6.47 4.48
C ASP A 201 12.96 -5.05 4.76
N ALA A 202 12.41 -4.34 3.77
CA ALA A 202 11.71 -3.07 3.96
C ALA A 202 10.33 -3.31 4.60
N ARG A 203 10.34 -3.63 5.90
CA ARG A 203 9.16 -4.05 6.65
C ARG A 203 8.32 -2.85 7.09
N VAL A 204 6.99 -2.98 6.99
CA VAL A 204 6.02 -2.02 7.51
C VAL A 204 4.92 -2.75 8.28
N TYR A 205 4.66 -2.32 9.49
CA TYR A 205 3.71 -2.92 10.42
C TYR A 205 2.33 -2.31 10.22
N VAL A 206 1.35 -3.18 9.90
CA VAL A 206 0.01 -2.77 9.47
C VAL A 206 -1.04 -3.42 10.36
N ARG A 207 -1.96 -2.60 10.88
CA ARG A 207 -3.18 -3.07 11.53
C ARG A 207 -4.27 -3.29 10.48
N TYR A 208 -4.78 -4.50 10.40
CA TYR A 208 -5.84 -4.89 9.47
C TYR A 208 -7.22 -4.84 10.14
N PRO A 209 -8.32 -4.75 9.35
CA PRO A 209 -9.67 -4.71 9.89
C PRO A 209 -9.99 -5.82 10.87
N THR A 210 -10.65 -5.47 11.98
CA THR A 210 -11.07 -6.41 13.03
C THR A 210 -12.56 -6.76 12.96
N THR A 211 -13.31 -6.13 12.03
CA THR A 211 -14.70 -6.50 11.72
C THR A 211 -14.83 -7.06 10.30
N TYR A 212 -15.75 -8.00 10.11
CA TYR A 212 -15.99 -8.60 8.78
C TYR A 212 -16.49 -7.57 7.76
N SER A 213 -17.33 -6.63 8.18
CA SER A 213 -17.82 -5.54 7.33
C SER A 213 -16.68 -4.68 6.78
N ASP A 214 -15.77 -4.25 7.66
CA ASP A 214 -14.62 -3.42 7.27
C ASP A 214 -13.65 -4.19 6.39
N TRP A 215 -13.38 -5.46 6.74
CA TRP A 215 -12.57 -6.33 5.89
C TRP A 215 -13.17 -6.45 4.48
N LEU A 216 -14.47 -6.69 4.39
CA LEU A 216 -15.16 -6.83 3.11
C LEU A 216 -15.14 -5.53 2.30
N ASN A 217 -15.41 -4.39 2.94
CA ASN A 217 -15.36 -3.06 2.32
C ASN A 217 -13.96 -2.74 1.78
N GLN A 218 -12.92 -2.98 2.57
CA GLN A 218 -11.53 -2.81 2.16
C GLN A 218 -11.19 -3.69 0.93
N LYS A 219 -11.61 -4.96 0.95
CA LYS A 219 -11.31 -5.89 -0.14
C LYS A 219 -12.12 -5.60 -1.41
N VAL A 220 -13.39 -5.17 -1.29
CA VAL A 220 -14.22 -4.72 -2.43
C VAL A 220 -13.60 -3.47 -3.07
N ARG A 221 -13.18 -2.48 -2.28
CA ARG A 221 -12.49 -1.28 -2.75
C ARG A 221 -11.22 -1.66 -3.53
N SER A 222 -10.36 -2.46 -2.91
CA SER A 222 -9.12 -2.92 -3.53
C SER A 222 -9.38 -3.71 -4.83
N ALA A 223 -10.36 -4.61 -4.86
CA ALA A 223 -10.71 -5.35 -6.07
C ALA A 223 -11.35 -4.46 -7.15
N GLY A 224 -12.15 -3.46 -6.76
CA GLY A 224 -12.74 -2.45 -7.64
C GLY A 224 -11.68 -1.57 -8.33
N GLY A 225 -10.61 -1.22 -7.63
CA GLY A 225 -9.48 -0.46 -8.19
C GLY A 225 -8.87 -1.13 -9.42
N TYR A 226 -8.77 -2.46 -9.43
CA TYR A 226 -8.28 -3.20 -10.60
C TYR A 226 -9.26 -3.25 -11.78
N ALA A 227 -10.52 -2.85 -11.61
CA ALA A 227 -11.49 -2.72 -12.69
C ALA A 227 -11.46 -1.32 -13.36
N GLN A 228 -10.74 -0.37 -12.80
CA GLN A 228 -10.63 0.98 -13.36
C GLN A 228 -9.87 0.99 -14.68
N ARG A 229 -10.21 1.96 -15.57
CA ARG A 229 -9.63 2.11 -16.91
C ARG A 229 -8.11 2.22 -16.90
N TYR A 230 -7.54 2.86 -15.88
CA TYR A 230 -6.09 3.09 -15.72
C TYR A 230 -5.29 1.80 -15.58
N VAL A 231 -5.92 0.77 -15.03
CA VAL A 231 -5.32 -0.55 -14.77
C VAL A 231 -5.80 -1.58 -15.80
N ARG A 232 -7.08 -1.51 -16.20
CA ARG A 232 -7.72 -2.50 -17.10
C ARG A 232 -7.12 -2.51 -18.50
N GLY A 233 -6.66 -1.36 -19.00
CA GLY A 233 -6.02 -1.21 -20.32
C GLY A 233 -4.56 -1.67 -20.35
N SER A 234 -3.97 -1.98 -19.21
CA SER A 234 -2.59 -2.43 -19.12
C SER A 234 -2.44 -3.90 -19.54
N PRO A 235 -1.34 -4.27 -20.24
CA PRO A 235 -1.02 -5.67 -20.56
C PRO A 235 -0.70 -6.48 -19.30
N TYR A 236 -0.44 -5.82 -18.18
CA TYR A 236 -0.05 -6.42 -16.90
C TYR A 236 -1.27 -6.82 -16.08
N ARG A 237 -1.39 -8.13 -15.77
CA ARG A 237 -2.48 -8.65 -14.93
C ARG A 237 -1.93 -9.21 -13.64
N MET A 238 -2.30 -8.60 -12.51
CA MET A 238 -1.89 -9.07 -11.19
C MET A 238 -2.96 -9.84 -10.44
N ARG A 239 -4.23 -9.54 -10.66
CA ARG A 239 -5.32 -10.04 -9.84
C ARG A 239 -6.48 -10.54 -10.68
N SER A 240 -6.89 -11.78 -10.44
CA SER A 240 -8.11 -12.34 -10.99
C SER A 240 -8.64 -13.40 -10.03
N ALA A 241 -9.97 -13.62 -10.03
CA ALA A 241 -10.60 -14.68 -9.25
C ALA A 241 -9.98 -16.05 -9.55
N TRP A 242 -9.61 -16.30 -10.80
CA TRP A 242 -8.98 -17.56 -11.21
C TRP A 242 -7.55 -17.75 -10.63
N LEU A 243 -6.72 -16.70 -10.65
CA LEU A 243 -5.39 -16.75 -10.04
C LEU A 243 -5.47 -16.97 -8.53
N GLU A 244 -6.44 -16.34 -7.87
CA GLU A 244 -6.68 -16.53 -6.44
C GLU A 244 -7.18 -17.95 -6.15
N ALA A 245 -8.15 -18.45 -6.91
CA ALA A 245 -8.66 -19.83 -6.76
C ALA A 245 -7.53 -20.86 -6.90
N ARG A 246 -6.64 -20.68 -7.89
CA ARG A 246 -5.48 -21.57 -8.10
C ARG A 246 -4.51 -21.60 -6.92
N SER A 247 -4.43 -20.54 -6.13
CA SER A 247 -3.56 -20.43 -4.95
C SER A 247 -4.29 -20.61 -3.62
N ALA A 248 -5.60 -20.85 -3.64
CA ALA A 248 -6.46 -20.92 -2.45
C ALA A 248 -6.04 -22.03 -1.46
N TRP A 249 -5.54 -23.16 -1.97
CA TRP A 249 -5.03 -24.29 -1.16
C TRP A 249 -3.91 -23.87 -0.19
N ARG A 250 -3.17 -22.80 -0.51
CA ARG A 250 -2.09 -22.29 0.37
C ARG A 250 -2.61 -21.79 1.70
N ALA A 251 -3.85 -21.28 1.75
CA ALA A 251 -4.48 -20.87 3.00
C ALA A 251 -4.71 -22.07 3.94
N LEU A 252 -5.00 -23.26 3.37
CA LEU A 252 -5.16 -24.49 4.15
C LEU A 252 -3.81 -25.00 4.69
N VAL A 253 -2.76 -24.91 3.88
CA VAL A 253 -1.39 -25.33 4.29
C VAL A 253 -0.76 -24.35 5.30
N TYR A 254 -1.22 -23.12 5.36
CA TYR A 254 -0.75 -22.12 6.34
C TYR A 254 -1.20 -22.44 7.76
N ALA A 255 -2.31 -23.20 7.93
CA ALA A 255 -2.87 -23.55 9.23
C ALA A 255 -1.95 -24.50 10.00
N GLU A 256 -1.67 -24.19 11.26
CA GLU A 256 -0.87 -24.99 12.19
C GLU A 256 -1.75 -25.78 13.16
N THR A 257 -3.03 -25.40 13.31
CA THR A 257 -4.00 -26.04 14.21
C THR A 257 -5.31 -26.36 13.48
N PHE A 258 -6.12 -27.29 14.01
CA PHE A 258 -7.46 -27.58 13.47
C PHE A 258 -8.39 -26.35 13.50
N GLN A 259 -8.25 -25.49 14.50
CA GLN A 259 -8.99 -24.24 14.60
C GLN A 259 -8.63 -23.31 13.45
N GLU A 260 -7.33 -23.11 13.16
CA GLU A 260 -6.86 -22.31 12.03
C GLU A 260 -7.27 -22.91 10.67
N LEU A 261 -7.31 -24.24 10.57
CA LEU A 261 -7.81 -24.89 9.36
C LEU A 261 -9.30 -24.54 9.14
N GLY A 262 -10.13 -24.54 10.20
CA GLY A 262 -11.51 -24.05 10.14
C GLY A 262 -11.59 -22.58 9.72
N TRP A 263 -10.72 -21.73 10.25
CA TRP A 263 -10.63 -20.31 9.85
C TRP A 263 -10.16 -20.13 8.41
N SER A 264 -9.30 -21.00 7.90
CA SER A 264 -8.89 -21.01 6.49
C SER A 264 -10.06 -21.34 5.57
N VAL A 265 -10.91 -22.32 5.94
CA VAL A 265 -12.14 -22.63 5.19
C VAL A 265 -13.08 -21.42 5.20
N LEU A 266 -13.28 -20.77 6.35
CA LEU A 266 -14.07 -19.54 6.42
C LEU A 266 -13.47 -18.41 5.54
N LEU A 267 -12.14 -18.29 5.46
CA LEU A 267 -11.50 -17.34 4.54
C LEU A 267 -11.85 -17.63 3.09
N LEU A 268 -11.83 -18.90 2.68
CA LEU A 268 -12.20 -19.29 1.30
C LEU A 268 -13.65 -18.94 0.98
N LEU A 269 -14.58 -19.19 1.91
CA LEU A 269 -15.99 -18.80 1.76
C LEU A 269 -16.15 -17.27 1.68
N ALA A 270 -15.43 -16.54 2.55
CA ALA A 270 -15.42 -15.07 2.52
C ALA A 270 -14.84 -14.53 1.19
N ARG A 271 -13.87 -15.20 0.59
CA ARG A 271 -13.32 -14.85 -0.74
C ARG A 271 -14.35 -15.08 -1.86
N VAL A 272 -15.12 -16.16 -1.80
CA VAL A 272 -16.24 -16.39 -2.74
C VAL A 272 -17.29 -15.28 -2.59
N HIS A 273 -17.71 -14.95 -1.37
CA HIS A 273 -18.64 -13.84 -1.09
C HIS A 273 -18.09 -12.51 -1.64
N LEU A 274 -16.82 -12.20 -1.41
CA LEU A 274 -16.18 -11.00 -1.98
C LEU A 274 -16.32 -10.96 -3.51
N TRP A 275 -15.98 -12.04 -4.21
CA TRP A 275 -16.02 -12.06 -5.67
C TRP A 275 -17.44 -11.98 -6.24
N LEU A 276 -18.43 -12.55 -5.54
CA LEU A 276 -19.84 -12.36 -5.87
C LEU A 276 -20.25 -10.89 -5.73
N LEU A 277 -19.85 -10.22 -4.65
CA LEU A 277 -20.13 -8.79 -4.47
C LEU A 277 -19.43 -7.93 -5.52
N VAL A 278 -18.19 -8.22 -5.87
CA VAL A 278 -17.46 -7.52 -6.95
C VAL A 278 -18.18 -7.72 -8.27
N LEU A 279 -18.63 -8.95 -8.60
CA LEU A 279 -19.40 -9.23 -9.81
C LEU A 279 -20.69 -8.40 -9.83
N ILE A 280 -21.47 -8.41 -8.74
CA ILE A 280 -22.73 -7.68 -8.65
C ILE A 280 -22.49 -6.17 -8.70
N LYS A 281 -21.66 -5.61 -7.81
CA LYS A 281 -21.49 -4.15 -7.68
C LYS A 281 -20.78 -3.52 -8.88
N VAL A 282 -19.74 -4.18 -9.41
CA VAL A 282 -18.87 -3.63 -10.46
C VAL A 282 -19.35 -3.99 -11.86
N ARG A 283 -19.76 -5.26 -12.12
CA ARG A 283 -20.13 -5.70 -13.48
C ARG A 283 -21.62 -5.56 -13.77
N LEU A 284 -22.51 -5.97 -12.85
CA LEU A 284 -23.94 -5.95 -13.08
C LEU A 284 -24.53 -4.58 -12.81
N LEU A 285 -24.30 -3.99 -11.64
CA LEU A 285 -24.89 -2.71 -11.25
C LEU A 285 -24.11 -1.51 -11.78
N ARG A 286 -22.90 -1.70 -12.33
CA ARG A 286 -22.01 -0.64 -12.86
C ARG A 286 -21.95 0.58 -11.94
N ARG A 287 -21.97 0.35 -10.60
CA ARG A 287 -21.94 1.46 -9.64
C ARG A 287 -20.70 2.30 -9.87
N PRO A 288 -20.80 3.64 -9.78
CA PRO A 288 -19.64 4.52 -9.81
C PRO A 288 -18.63 4.05 -8.77
N LEU A 289 -17.40 3.80 -9.20
CA LEU A 289 -16.36 3.21 -8.37
C LEU A 289 -16.00 4.10 -7.18
N GLU A 290 -16.16 5.41 -7.31
CA GLU A 290 -16.01 6.41 -6.25
C GLU A 290 -16.91 6.12 -5.02
N LYS A 291 -18.13 5.59 -5.24
CA LYS A 291 -19.06 5.19 -4.17
C LYS A 291 -18.65 3.89 -3.44
N LEU A 292 -17.59 3.24 -3.89
CA LEU A 292 -17.02 2.07 -3.20
C LEU A 292 -15.98 2.48 -2.13
N TRP A 293 -15.62 3.76 -2.07
CA TRP A 293 -14.71 4.26 -1.05
C TRP A 293 -15.45 4.43 0.27
N THR A 294 -15.19 3.53 1.20
CA THR A 294 -15.69 3.59 2.58
C THR A 294 -14.49 3.54 3.50
N ARG A 295 -14.42 4.46 4.47
CA ARG A 295 -13.38 4.46 5.49
C ARG A 295 -13.50 3.18 6.32
N VAL A 296 -12.36 2.62 6.69
CA VAL A 296 -12.26 1.45 7.55
C VAL A 296 -11.93 1.95 8.95
N GLU A 297 -12.90 1.90 9.87
CA GLU A 297 -12.74 2.46 11.22
C GLU A 297 -12.00 1.51 12.17
N SER A 298 -12.12 0.21 11.97
CA SER A 298 -11.54 -0.80 12.86
C SER A 298 -10.02 -0.97 12.74
N THR A 299 -9.36 -0.18 11.89
CA THR A 299 -7.88 -0.15 11.78
C THR A 299 -7.25 1.01 12.55
N LYS A 300 -8.05 1.92 13.11
CA LYS A 300 -7.62 3.18 13.74
C LYS A 300 -7.50 3.08 15.25
#